data_10ed8fbe51de8210cf37bf707e35d447
#
_entry.id   10ed8fbe51de8210cf37bf707e35d447
#
_cell.length_a   1.000
_cell.length_b   1.000
_cell.length_c   1.000
_cell.angle_alpha   90.00
_cell.angle_beta   90.00
_cell.angle_gamma   90.00
#
_symmetry.space_group_name_H-M   'P 1'
#
loop_
_entity.id
_entity.type
_entity.pdbx_description
1 polymer ?
#
loop_
_entity_poly.entity_id
_entity_poly.type
_entity_poly.pdbx_seq_one_letter_code
_entity_poly.pdbx_strand_id
1 'polypeptide(L)'
;MKTLVLTASLLSAAVVPSALAQQSTFDGTWRTRLQDNWTRKDGGQWVSLQLERDDDRRFGFSIAMSELEGLGARGDRWTADNVRFNIRRDAGTVNFDGQFSEGRGTGTWRFVPNADFVATMGKTYRDLSTDEVFRLAIHDVSRG
;
A
#
# COMPACT_ATOMS: atom_id res chain seq x y z
N MET A 1 67.28 -26.99 18.91
CA MET A 1 66.36 -26.56 17.84
C MET A 1 64.94 -26.77 18.31
N LYS A 2 64.27 -25.71 18.67
CA LYS A 2 62.87 -25.76 19.11
C LYS A 2 61.96 -25.35 17.97
N THR A 3 61.23 -26.28 17.42
CA THR A 3 60.26 -26.04 16.39
C THR A 3 58.96 -25.51 17.02
N LEU A 4 58.61 -24.26 16.71
CA LEU A 4 57.37 -23.62 17.15
C LEU A 4 56.31 -23.97 16.13
N VAL A 5 55.32 -24.78 16.57
CA VAL A 5 54.14 -25.09 15.77
C VAL A 5 53.08 -24.03 16.08
N LEU A 6 52.83 -23.14 15.11
CA LEU A 6 51.78 -22.16 15.18
C LEU A 6 50.48 -22.81 14.69
N THR A 7 49.57 -23.14 15.60
CA THR A 7 48.25 -23.58 15.25
C THR A 7 47.37 -22.35 14.98
N ALA A 8 47.08 -22.12 13.70
CA ALA A 8 46.13 -21.10 13.28
C ALA A 8 44.72 -21.63 13.51
N SER A 9 44.00 -21.08 14.50
CA SER A 9 42.58 -21.31 14.69
C SER A 9 41.79 -20.50 13.67
N LEU A 10 41.23 -21.16 12.68
CA LEU A 10 40.23 -20.59 11.77
C LEU A 10 38.91 -20.44 12.49
N LEU A 11 38.61 -19.20 12.90
CA LEU A 11 37.24 -18.84 13.28
C LEU A 11 36.39 -18.81 12.00
N SER A 12 35.64 -19.85 11.75
CA SER A 12 34.54 -19.83 10.76
C SER A 12 33.40 -18.95 11.31
N ALA A 13 33.36 -17.71 10.84
CA ALA A 13 32.17 -16.86 11.03
C ALA A 13 31.06 -17.48 10.20
N ALA A 14 30.11 -18.13 10.86
CA ALA A 14 28.87 -18.54 10.25
C ALA A 14 28.09 -17.29 9.85
N VAL A 15 28.13 -16.94 8.57
CA VAL A 15 27.21 -15.98 7.99
C VAL A 15 25.83 -16.62 8.02
N VAL A 16 25.05 -16.26 9.03
CA VAL A 16 23.61 -16.55 9.04
C VAL A 16 23.01 -15.70 7.94
N PRO A 17 22.50 -16.27 6.84
CA PRO A 17 21.73 -15.49 5.90
C PRO A 17 20.50 -15.00 6.65
N SER A 18 20.43 -13.71 6.93
CA SER A 18 19.18 -13.07 7.29
C SER A 18 18.26 -13.29 6.10
N ALA A 19 17.45 -14.31 6.16
CA ALA A 19 16.26 -14.41 5.34
C ALA A 19 15.37 -13.26 5.79
N LEU A 20 15.65 -12.07 5.25
CA LEU A 20 14.64 -11.05 5.13
C LEU A 20 13.54 -11.74 4.34
N ALA A 21 12.49 -12.14 5.05
CA ALA A 21 11.29 -12.63 4.44
C ALA A 21 10.99 -11.62 3.33
N GLN A 22 11.07 -12.06 2.08
CA GLN A 22 10.58 -11.31 0.95
C GLN A 22 9.09 -11.18 1.21
N GLN A 23 8.71 -10.11 1.90
CA GLN A 23 7.33 -9.70 1.96
C GLN A 23 6.97 -9.43 0.51
N SER A 24 6.18 -10.32 -0.07
CA SER A 24 5.64 -10.12 -1.40
C SER A 24 4.96 -8.76 -1.36
N THR A 25 5.52 -7.78 -2.07
CA THR A 25 4.97 -6.43 -2.13
C THR A 25 3.59 -6.54 -2.75
N PHE A 26 2.60 -6.02 -2.06
CA PHE A 26 1.25 -5.96 -2.55
C PHE A 26 1.06 -4.59 -3.17
N ASP A 27 1.30 -4.49 -4.47
CA ASP A 27 1.42 -3.25 -5.22
C ASP A 27 0.87 -3.38 -6.66
N GLY A 28 0.87 -2.28 -7.38
CA GLY A 28 0.42 -2.22 -8.76
C GLY A 28 0.36 -0.79 -9.28
N THR A 29 -0.47 -0.56 -10.28
CA THR A 29 -0.71 0.75 -10.87
C THR A 29 -2.10 1.27 -10.53
N TRP A 30 -2.26 2.59 -10.54
CA TRP A 30 -3.55 3.23 -10.31
C TRP A 30 -3.89 4.24 -11.39
N ARG A 31 -5.19 4.48 -11.56
CA ARG A 31 -5.73 5.53 -12.44
C ARG A 31 -6.94 6.17 -11.80
N THR A 32 -7.12 7.44 -12.12
CA THR A 32 -8.34 8.19 -11.82
C THR A 32 -8.58 9.31 -12.82
N ARG A 33 -9.79 9.87 -12.82
CA ARG A 33 -10.15 11.09 -13.53
C ARG A 33 -10.88 12.02 -12.60
N LEU A 34 -10.35 13.21 -12.41
CA LEU A 34 -11.00 14.23 -11.57
C LEU A 34 -12.30 14.77 -12.19
N GLN A 35 -12.45 14.66 -13.51
CA GLN A 35 -13.69 15.01 -14.21
C GLN A 35 -14.87 14.10 -13.84
N ASP A 36 -14.58 12.89 -13.37
CA ASP A 36 -15.57 11.94 -12.89
C ASP A 36 -15.91 12.18 -11.40
N ASN A 37 -15.46 13.30 -10.84
CA ASN A 37 -15.85 13.74 -9.51
C ASN A 37 -17.34 14.07 -9.48
N TRP A 38 -18.00 13.62 -8.46
CA TRP A 38 -19.36 14.03 -8.19
C TRP A 38 -19.49 14.52 -6.75
N THR A 39 -20.41 15.44 -6.58
CA THR A 39 -20.74 15.93 -5.27
C THR A 39 -21.97 15.20 -4.79
N ARG A 40 -21.90 14.59 -3.63
CA ARG A 40 -23.06 13.99 -2.97
C ARG A 40 -23.95 15.09 -2.38
N LYS A 41 -25.17 14.72 -2.01
CA LYS A 41 -26.14 15.62 -1.38
C LYS A 41 -25.63 16.24 -0.07
N ASP A 42 -24.66 15.60 0.58
CA ASP A 42 -23.97 16.08 1.78
C ASP A 42 -22.83 17.11 1.48
N GLY A 43 -22.60 17.45 0.20
CA GLY A 43 -21.58 18.39 -0.23
C GLY A 43 -20.19 17.79 -0.39
N GLY A 44 -19.99 16.51 -0.09
CA GLY A 44 -18.69 15.82 -0.22
C GLY A 44 -18.32 15.53 -1.68
N GLN A 45 -17.08 15.81 -2.07
CA GLN A 45 -16.52 15.40 -3.35
C GLN A 45 -16.09 13.94 -3.29
N TRP A 46 -16.43 13.19 -4.31
CA TRP A 46 -16.08 11.78 -4.47
C TRP A 46 -15.32 11.56 -5.77
N VAL A 47 -14.46 10.57 -5.77
CA VAL A 47 -13.68 10.19 -6.93
C VAL A 47 -13.63 8.67 -7.06
N SER A 48 -13.60 8.17 -8.30
CA SER A 48 -13.37 6.76 -8.58
C SER A 48 -11.89 6.50 -8.77
N LEU A 49 -11.36 5.55 -8.01
CA LEU A 49 -10.01 5.02 -8.17
C LEU A 49 -10.08 3.63 -8.80
N GLN A 50 -9.22 3.38 -9.75
CA GLN A 50 -9.00 2.06 -10.33
C GLN A 50 -7.58 1.61 -10.01
N LEU A 51 -7.46 0.47 -9.35
CA LEU A 51 -6.20 -0.18 -9.01
C LEU A 51 -6.05 -1.43 -9.85
N GLU A 52 -4.86 -1.65 -10.37
CA GLU A 52 -4.52 -2.82 -11.17
C GLU A 52 -3.23 -3.44 -10.63
N ARG A 53 -3.21 -4.76 -10.53
CA ARG A 53 -2.03 -5.55 -10.16
C ARG A 53 -1.48 -6.28 -11.38
N ASP A 54 -0.23 -6.70 -11.30
CA ASP A 54 0.48 -7.42 -12.38
C ASP A 54 -0.17 -8.76 -12.77
N ASP A 55 -1.04 -9.31 -11.90
CA ASP A 55 -1.81 -10.54 -12.14
C ASP A 55 -3.18 -10.28 -12.81
N ASP A 56 -3.34 -9.17 -13.52
CA ASP A 56 -4.57 -8.69 -14.17
C ASP A 56 -5.76 -8.48 -13.22
N ARG A 57 -5.53 -8.46 -11.92
CA ARG A 57 -6.56 -8.15 -10.94
C ARG A 57 -6.82 -6.66 -10.89
N ARG A 58 -8.08 -6.31 -11.04
CA ARG A 58 -8.55 -4.92 -11.01
C ARG A 58 -9.50 -4.69 -9.85
N PHE A 59 -9.31 -3.57 -9.19
CA PHE A 59 -10.14 -3.10 -8.09
C PHE A 59 -10.62 -1.69 -8.43
N GLY A 60 -11.93 -1.51 -8.55
CA GLY A 60 -12.53 -0.20 -8.73
C GLY A 60 -13.38 0.14 -7.52
N PHE A 61 -13.18 1.32 -6.95
CA PHE A 61 -13.98 1.81 -5.84
C PHE A 61 -14.08 3.33 -5.86
N SER A 62 -15.09 3.83 -5.17
CA SER A 62 -15.31 5.26 -5.02
C SER A 62 -15.02 5.66 -3.59
N ILE A 63 -14.35 6.80 -3.43
CA ILE A 63 -13.91 7.29 -2.13
C ILE A 63 -14.13 8.80 -2.03
N ALA A 64 -14.41 9.29 -0.84
CA ALA A 64 -14.45 10.73 -0.60
C ALA A 64 -13.03 11.32 -0.74
N MET A 65 -12.90 12.44 -1.43
CA MET A 65 -11.58 13.08 -1.60
C MET A 65 -10.97 13.49 -0.27
N SER A 66 -11.77 13.75 0.75
CA SER A 66 -11.31 14.04 2.11
C SER A 66 -10.58 12.88 2.78
N GLU A 67 -10.79 11.65 2.31
CA GLU A 67 -10.13 10.43 2.81
C GLU A 67 -8.80 10.13 2.09
N LEU A 68 -8.49 10.88 1.04
CA LEU A 68 -7.20 10.84 0.33
C LEU A 68 -6.23 11.80 1.00
N GLU A 69 -5.54 11.33 2.03
CA GLU A 69 -4.58 12.15 2.78
C GLU A 69 -3.42 12.59 1.87
N GLY A 70 -3.18 13.89 1.80
CA GLY A 70 -2.13 14.51 1.00
C GLY A 70 -2.58 15.01 -0.38
N LEU A 71 -3.77 14.63 -0.87
CA LEU A 71 -4.27 15.10 -2.16
C LEU A 71 -5.03 16.42 -2.04
N GLY A 72 -6.01 16.50 -1.14
CA GLY A 72 -6.92 17.64 -0.99
C GLY A 72 -7.89 17.77 -2.18
N ALA A 73 -8.79 18.77 -2.10
CA ALA A 73 -9.69 19.09 -3.20
C ALA A 73 -8.91 19.68 -4.39
N ARG A 74 -9.19 19.20 -5.60
CA ARG A 74 -8.52 19.64 -6.84
C ARG A 74 -9.55 19.87 -7.94
N GLY A 75 -9.23 20.83 -8.82
CA GLY A 75 -10.04 21.07 -10.02
C GLY A 75 -9.91 19.94 -11.05
N ASP A 76 -10.91 19.83 -11.90
CA ASP A 76 -11.05 18.76 -12.90
C ASP A 76 -9.96 18.74 -13.99
N ARG A 77 -9.17 19.82 -14.11
CA ARG A 77 -8.02 19.94 -15.03
C ARG A 77 -6.68 20.07 -14.33
N TRP A 78 -6.61 19.68 -13.07
CA TRP A 78 -5.38 19.80 -12.30
C TRP A 78 -4.23 19.00 -12.93
N THR A 79 -3.05 19.63 -12.95
CA THR A 79 -1.81 19.02 -13.44
C THR A 79 -0.73 19.18 -12.36
N ALA A 80 -0.07 18.10 -12.01
CA ALA A 80 1.05 18.09 -11.08
C ALA A 80 1.90 16.83 -11.25
N ASP A 81 3.20 17.00 -11.13
CA ASP A 81 4.18 15.91 -11.06
C ASP A 81 4.47 15.55 -9.60
N ASN A 82 4.96 14.33 -9.38
CA ASN A 82 5.40 13.84 -8.07
C ASN A 82 4.33 13.97 -6.97
N VAL A 83 3.11 13.57 -7.28
CA VAL A 83 2.00 13.57 -6.34
C VAL A 83 2.09 12.35 -5.45
N ARG A 84 1.95 12.56 -4.14
CA ARG A 84 1.87 11.51 -3.13
C ARG A 84 0.64 11.71 -2.27
N PHE A 85 -0.09 10.62 -2.09
CA PHE A 85 -1.25 10.59 -1.19
C PHE A 85 -1.45 9.17 -0.66
N ASN A 86 -2.29 9.02 0.33
CA ASN A 86 -2.59 7.71 0.90
C ASN A 86 -4.04 7.58 1.37
N ILE A 87 -4.47 6.35 1.51
CA ILE A 87 -5.71 5.96 2.18
C ILE A 87 -5.30 5.21 3.43
N ARG A 88 -5.67 5.72 4.60
CA ARG A 88 -5.42 5.08 5.88
C ARG A 88 -6.67 4.41 6.41
N ARG A 89 -6.54 3.12 6.73
CA ARG A 89 -7.60 2.28 7.29
C ARG A 89 -7.08 1.45 8.47
N ASP A 90 -7.98 0.91 9.27
CA ASP A 90 -7.61 -0.03 10.36
C ASP A 90 -6.83 -1.23 9.85
N ALA A 91 -7.22 -1.79 8.72
CA ALA A 91 -6.57 -2.95 8.11
C ALA A 91 -5.18 -2.64 7.53
N GLY A 92 -4.89 -1.39 7.20
CA GLY A 92 -3.60 -0.96 6.64
C GLY A 92 -3.68 0.34 5.86
N THR A 93 -2.58 0.68 5.22
CA THR A 93 -2.43 1.92 4.45
C THR A 93 -2.13 1.61 3.00
N VAL A 94 -2.85 2.24 2.07
CA VAL A 94 -2.53 2.23 0.64
C VAL A 94 -1.82 3.53 0.30
N ASN A 95 -0.58 3.44 -0.11
CA ASN A 95 0.24 4.59 -0.51
C ASN A 95 0.26 4.72 -2.02
N PHE A 96 0.11 5.94 -2.52
CA PHE A 96 0.07 6.26 -3.93
C PHE A 96 1.17 7.24 -4.29
N ASP A 97 1.89 6.96 -5.37
CA ASP A 97 2.85 7.85 -6.02
C ASP A 97 2.45 7.99 -7.48
N GLY A 98 2.55 9.19 -8.04
CA GLY A 98 2.23 9.39 -9.44
C GLY A 98 2.16 10.84 -9.85
N GLN A 99 1.35 11.09 -10.87
CA GLN A 99 1.19 12.40 -11.48
C GLN A 99 -0.24 12.60 -11.97
N PHE A 100 -0.60 13.86 -12.15
CA PHE A 100 -1.84 14.28 -12.80
C PHE A 100 -1.52 15.12 -14.03
N SER A 101 -2.25 14.89 -15.11
CA SER A 101 -2.21 15.69 -16.33
C SER A 101 -3.63 15.93 -16.79
N GLU A 102 -4.02 17.21 -16.85
CA GLU A 102 -5.38 17.61 -17.24
C GLU A 102 -6.47 16.81 -16.50
N GLY A 103 -6.32 16.66 -15.19
CA GLY A 103 -7.25 15.93 -14.33
C GLY A 103 -7.20 14.41 -14.42
N ARG A 104 -6.29 13.84 -15.20
CA ARG A 104 -6.07 12.39 -15.28
C ARG A 104 -4.91 12.01 -14.39
N GLY A 105 -5.18 11.20 -13.38
CA GLY A 105 -4.17 10.68 -12.46
C GLY A 105 -3.72 9.28 -12.85
N THR A 106 -2.43 9.01 -12.72
CA THR A 106 -1.82 7.70 -12.92
C THR A 106 -0.54 7.56 -12.11
N GLY A 107 -0.20 6.34 -11.75
CA GLY A 107 1.02 6.06 -11.02
C GLY A 107 1.05 4.66 -10.45
N THR A 108 1.76 4.50 -9.35
CA THR A 108 1.91 3.24 -8.63
C THR A 108 1.28 3.33 -7.24
N TRP A 109 0.86 2.20 -6.72
CA TRP A 109 0.36 2.09 -5.35
C TRP A 109 1.02 0.91 -4.64
N ARG A 110 1.08 1.00 -3.31
CA ARG A 110 1.56 -0.06 -2.44
C ARG A 110 0.70 -0.15 -1.19
N PHE A 111 0.30 -1.36 -0.84
CA PHE A 111 -0.41 -1.64 0.39
C PHE A 111 0.53 -2.10 1.49
N VAL A 112 0.39 -1.50 2.67
CA VAL A 112 1.09 -1.90 3.88
C VAL A 112 0.06 -2.34 4.91
N PRO A 113 -0.06 -3.65 5.20
CA PRO A 113 -0.98 -4.15 6.22
C PRO A 113 -0.64 -3.59 7.60
N ASN A 114 -1.67 -3.39 8.42
CA ASN A 114 -1.49 -3.09 9.84
C ASN A 114 -1.25 -4.39 10.60
N ALA A 115 -0.05 -4.58 11.15
CA ALA A 115 0.34 -5.80 11.84
C ALA A 115 -0.56 -6.11 13.05
N ASP A 116 -0.98 -5.09 13.81
CA ASP A 116 -1.86 -5.27 14.97
C ASP A 116 -3.27 -5.70 14.54
N PHE A 117 -3.77 -5.17 13.44
CA PHE A 117 -5.04 -5.60 12.86
C PHE A 117 -4.97 -7.07 12.44
N VAL A 118 -3.94 -7.45 11.68
CA VAL A 118 -3.75 -8.83 11.20
C VAL A 118 -3.63 -9.80 12.38
N ALA A 119 -2.85 -9.46 13.40
CA ALA A 119 -2.68 -10.29 14.61
C ALA A 119 -4.00 -10.45 15.38
N THR A 120 -4.79 -9.39 15.52
CA THR A 120 -6.09 -9.42 16.20
C THR A 120 -7.09 -10.29 15.44
N MET A 121 -7.17 -10.12 14.13
CA MET A 121 -8.08 -10.90 13.28
C MET A 121 -7.69 -12.38 13.27
N GLY A 122 -6.39 -12.69 13.23
CA GLY A 122 -5.88 -14.06 13.31
C GLY A 122 -6.26 -14.78 14.61
N LYS A 123 -6.29 -14.06 15.74
CA LYS A 123 -6.73 -14.62 17.03
C LYS A 123 -8.23 -14.88 17.10
N THR A 124 -9.04 -14.03 16.46
CA THR A 124 -10.50 -14.06 16.59
C THR A 124 -11.16 -14.97 15.56
N TYR A 125 -10.62 -15.04 14.36
CA TYR A 125 -11.24 -15.77 13.24
C TYR A 125 -10.30 -16.83 12.65
N ARG A 126 -9.32 -16.39 11.88
CA ARG A 126 -8.30 -17.19 11.22
C ARG A 126 -7.21 -16.28 10.67
N ASP A 127 -6.10 -16.87 10.28
CA ASP A 127 -5.07 -16.12 9.54
C ASP A 127 -5.59 -15.61 8.21
N LEU A 128 -5.37 -14.32 7.97
CA LEU A 128 -5.76 -13.64 6.74
C LEU A 128 -4.55 -13.51 5.80
N SER A 129 -4.78 -13.78 4.52
CA SER A 129 -3.81 -13.45 3.48
C SER A 129 -3.73 -11.93 3.27
N THR A 130 -2.64 -11.45 2.68
CA THR A 130 -2.48 -10.02 2.36
C THR A 130 -3.58 -9.53 1.42
N ASP A 131 -4.05 -10.35 0.48
CA ASP A 131 -5.17 -10.04 -0.41
C ASP A 131 -6.48 -9.80 0.37
N GLU A 132 -6.77 -10.63 1.35
CA GLU A 132 -7.95 -10.47 2.20
C GLU A 132 -7.86 -9.21 3.07
N VAL A 133 -6.70 -8.95 3.67
CA VAL A 133 -6.46 -7.73 4.46
C VAL A 133 -6.60 -6.46 3.59
N PHE A 134 -6.09 -6.50 2.37
CA PHE A 134 -6.23 -5.41 1.42
C PHE A 134 -7.71 -5.15 1.05
N ARG A 135 -8.49 -6.19 0.81
CA ARG A 135 -9.93 -6.03 0.55
C ARG A 135 -10.67 -5.43 1.74
N LEU A 136 -10.32 -5.82 2.97
CA LEU A 136 -10.87 -5.21 4.17
C LEU A 136 -10.52 -3.71 4.27
N ALA A 137 -9.30 -3.34 3.90
CA ALA A 137 -8.88 -1.94 3.85
C ALA A 137 -9.67 -1.12 2.81
N ILE A 138 -9.85 -1.64 1.59
CA ILE A 138 -10.62 -0.95 0.54
C ILE A 138 -12.08 -0.77 0.93
N HIS A 139 -12.68 -1.77 1.57
CA HIS A 139 -14.09 -1.73 2.00
C HIS A 139 -14.29 -1.05 3.37
N ASP A 140 -13.24 -0.45 3.93
CA ASP A 140 -13.27 0.27 5.21
C ASP A 140 -13.82 -0.57 6.37
N VAL A 141 -13.41 -1.83 6.43
CA VAL A 141 -13.78 -2.72 7.53
C VAL A 141 -12.88 -2.44 8.72
N SER A 142 -13.49 -2.02 9.82
CA SER A 142 -12.81 -1.78 11.09
C SER A 142 -12.97 -2.98 12.04
N ARG A 143 -12.22 -2.95 13.14
CA ARG A 143 -12.30 -3.99 14.18
C ARG A 143 -13.56 -3.93 15.05
N GLY A 144 -14.40 -2.90 14.88
CA GLY A 144 -15.62 -2.70 15.66
C GLY A 144 -15.36 -2.06 17.02
#